data_370438b9fcc8c9b6f12624ca90413c18
#
_entry.id   370438b9fcc8c9b6f12624ca90413c18
#
_cell.length_a   1.000
_cell.length_b   1.000
_cell.length_c   1.000
_cell.angle_alpha   90.00
_cell.angle_beta   90.00
_cell.angle_gamma   90.00
#
_symmetry.space_group_name_H-M   'P 1'
#
loop_
_entity.id
_entity.type
_entity.pdbx_description
1 polymer ?
#
loop_
_entity_poly.entity_id
_entity_poly.type
_entity_poly.pdbx_seq_one_letter_code
_entity_poly.pdbx_strand_id
1 'polypeptide(L)'
;RNQEIGSVVTEDGTERIKLSSRQSGQRDIWAMQYDPFSVGEKEYKLAELAKVEKGQMPQEVAKENQQYRLCLQYEYIGASEQGHKLLKKDLEGFNKLLPLGYKAEAESDNWSWGGGANKQYRLLLIVIAIIFFITSILFNSLKQPLAIIFVIPISYIGVFLTFYWFKLNFDQGGFASFILLCGITVNASIYILNEYNAIRKRFTRLSPLRAYVKAWNTKVIPIFLTVVSTILGFIPFMVGAEKEGFWFPLAAGTIGGLVMSVIGVFVFLPVLTLKKLTKL
;
A
#
# COMPACT_ATOMS: atom_id res chain seq x y z
N ARG A 1 7.44 28.79 27.06
CA ARG A 1 6.57 28.48 25.90
C ARG A 1 7.45 28.56 24.66
N ASN A 2 7.71 27.44 24.01
CA ASN A 2 8.36 27.46 22.70
C ASN A 2 7.31 27.93 21.68
N GLN A 3 7.49 29.11 21.12
CA GLN A 3 6.59 29.65 20.14
C GLN A 3 7.26 29.57 18.76
N GLU A 4 6.60 28.92 17.81
CA GLU A 4 7.07 28.98 16.41
C GLU A 4 6.76 30.36 15.86
N ILE A 5 7.81 31.05 15.35
CA ILE A 5 7.69 32.42 14.84
C ILE A 5 7.61 32.41 13.31
N GLY A 6 8.17 31.40 12.67
CA GLY A 6 8.20 31.30 11.22
C GLY A 6 9.11 30.17 10.73
N SER A 7 9.27 30.08 9.43
CA SER A 7 10.20 29.16 8.79
C SER A 7 11.10 29.93 7.81
N VAL A 8 12.36 29.50 7.70
CA VAL A 8 13.32 30.01 6.73
C VAL A 8 13.68 28.88 5.78
N VAL A 9 13.71 29.19 4.50
CA VAL A 9 14.16 28.28 3.46
C VAL A 9 15.66 28.44 3.30
N THR A 10 16.40 27.39 3.65
CA THR A 10 17.85 27.26 3.46
C THR A 10 18.14 26.34 2.27
N GLU A 11 19.37 26.30 1.77
CA GLU A 11 19.78 25.42 0.66
C GLU A 11 19.56 23.93 0.96
N ASP A 12 19.52 23.53 2.25
CA ASP A 12 19.30 22.15 2.73
C ASP A 12 17.84 21.83 3.08
N GLY A 13 16.91 22.78 2.95
CA GLY A 13 15.48 22.58 3.23
C GLY A 13 14.83 23.73 4.01
N THR A 14 13.61 23.49 4.48
CA THR A 14 12.86 24.48 5.27
C THR A 14 13.10 24.24 6.76
N GLU A 15 13.80 25.15 7.41
CA GLU A 15 14.01 25.13 8.86
C GLU A 15 12.98 25.99 9.59
N ARG A 16 12.47 25.47 10.71
CA ARG A 16 11.50 26.19 11.56
C ARG A 16 12.22 27.01 12.59
N ILE A 17 11.90 28.29 12.66
CA ILE A 17 12.42 29.20 13.69
C ILE A 17 11.55 29.07 14.93
N LYS A 18 12.16 28.61 16.04
CA LYS A 18 11.53 28.52 17.34
C LYS A 18 12.12 29.56 18.29
N LEU A 19 11.27 30.37 18.88
CA LEU A 19 11.66 31.23 19.97
C LEU A 19 11.67 30.44 21.26
N SER A 20 12.84 30.24 21.84
CA SER A 20 13.00 29.63 23.15
C SER A 20 13.76 30.55 24.08
N SER A 21 13.35 30.62 25.33
CA SER A 21 14.13 31.36 26.34
C SER A 21 15.44 30.61 26.60
N ARG A 22 16.55 31.34 26.72
CA ARG A 22 17.88 30.79 27.06
C ARG A 22 17.88 30.01 28.37
N GLN A 23 16.92 30.28 29.25
CA GLN A 23 16.73 29.62 30.56
C GLN A 23 15.64 28.54 30.55
N SER A 24 15.04 28.20 29.38
CA SER A 24 13.93 27.23 29.31
C SER A 24 14.31 25.84 29.82
N GLY A 25 15.58 25.45 29.74
CA GLY A 25 16.07 24.17 30.26
C GLY A 25 16.31 24.12 31.78
N GLN A 26 16.27 25.28 32.45
CA GLN A 26 16.53 25.40 33.91
C GLN A 26 15.29 25.78 34.71
N ARG A 27 14.10 25.87 34.10
CA ARG A 27 12.87 26.12 34.83
C ARG A 27 12.49 24.87 35.62
N ASP A 28 12.87 24.88 36.88
CA ASP A 28 12.43 23.93 37.88
C ASP A 28 10.96 24.21 38.28
N ILE A 29 10.28 23.19 38.80
CA ILE A 29 8.91 23.27 39.33
C ILE A 29 8.77 24.44 40.31
N TRP A 30 9.83 24.72 41.07
CA TRP A 30 9.88 25.83 42.00
C TRP A 30 9.77 27.19 41.32
N ALA A 31 10.50 27.43 40.23
CA ALA A 31 10.42 28.66 39.47
C ALA A 31 9.03 28.84 38.86
N MET A 32 8.39 27.76 38.40
CA MET A 32 7.04 27.77 37.86
C MET A 32 5.98 28.15 38.94
N GLN A 33 6.21 27.77 40.19
CA GLN A 33 5.31 28.09 41.31
C GLN A 33 5.42 29.52 41.78
N TYR A 34 6.63 30.08 41.81
CA TYR A 34 6.94 31.35 42.47
C TYR A 34 7.24 32.51 41.54
N ASP A 35 7.46 32.25 40.22
CA ASP A 35 7.60 33.33 39.27
C ASP A 35 6.27 34.10 39.11
N PRO A 36 6.28 35.44 39.32
CA PRO A 36 5.07 36.24 39.17
C PRO A 36 4.67 36.32 37.71
N PHE A 37 3.38 36.22 37.47
CA PHE A 37 2.77 36.48 36.17
C PHE A 37 1.69 37.54 36.31
N SER A 38 1.63 38.47 35.35
CA SER A 38 0.69 39.59 35.40
C SER A 38 -0.59 39.22 34.65
N VAL A 39 -1.75 39.48 35.26
CA VAL A 39 -3.06 39.42 34.64
C VAL A 39 -3.69 40.80 34.80
N GLY A 40 -3.71 41.59 33.75
CA GLY A 40 -4.10 43.01 33.80
C GLY A 40 -3.10 43.84 34.58
N GLU A 41 -3.54 44.59 35.56
CA GLU A 41 -2.68 45.44 36.42
C GLU A 41 -2.18 44.72 37.72
N LYS A 42 -2.51 43.46 37.93
CA LYS A 42 -2.16 42.73 39.14
C LYS A 42 -1.21 41.58 38.85
N GLU A 43 -0.24 41.37 39.70
CA GLU A 43 0.68 40.26 39.67
C GLU A 43 0.24 39.14 40.62
N TYR A 44 0.25 37.93 40.13
CA TYR A 44 -0.12 36.73 40.86
C TYR A 44 1.02 35.70 40.79
N LYS A 45 1.16 34.87 41.82
CA LYS A 45 2.03 33.68 41.80
C LYS A 45 1.17 32.45 41.70
N LEU A 46 1.63 31.45 40.93
CA LEU A 46 0.86 30.21 40.75
C LEU A 46 0.67 29.47 42.08
N ALA A 47 1.62 29.56 43.00
CA ALA A 47 1.54 28.98 44.34
C ALA A 47 0.38 29.54 45.19
N GLU A 48 -0.11 30.75 44.91
CA GLU A 48 -1.25 31.36 45.60
C GLU A 48 -2.61 30.87 45.07
N LEU A 49 -2.61 30.40 43.85
CA LEU A 49 -3.84 30.00 43.14
C LEU A 49 -4.01 28.48 43.06
N ALA A 50 -2.92 27.71 43.01
CA ALA A 50 -2.96 26.28 42.81
C ALA A 50 -1.76 25.57 43.46
N LYS A 51 -1.98 24.32 43.89
CA LYS A 51 -0.92 23.43 44.34
C LYS A 51 -0.38 22.66 43.12
N VAL A 52 0.92 22.78 42.86
CA VAL A 52 1.59 22.09 41.77
C VAL A 52 2.25 20.82 42.30
N GLU A 53 1.81 19.67 41.82
CA GLU A 53 2.38 18.37 42.16
C GLU A 53 2.89 17.69 40.92
N LYS A 54 4.01 16.94 41.04
CA LYS A 54 4.52 16.14 39.95
C LYS A 54 3.77 14.81 39.88
N GLY A 55 2.93 14.62 38.90
CA GLY A 55 2.22 13.38 38.68
C GLY A 55 2.48 12.83 37.28
N GLN A 56 2.31 11.52 37.08
CA GLN A 56 2.25 10.95 35.76
C GLN A 56 0.84 11.20 35.18
N MET A 57 0.77 12.02 34.15
CA MET A 57 -0.48 12.19 33.41
C MET A 57 -0.39 11.41 32.10
N PRO A 58 -1.42 10.65 31.73
CA PRO A 58 -1.51 10.11 30.40
C PRO A 58 -1.56 11.26 29.38
N GLN A 59 -0.87 11.08 28.27
CA GLN A 59 -0.73 12.12 27.23
C GLN A 59 -2.07 12.50 26.62
N GLU A 60 -3.01 11.56 26.58
CA GLU A 60 -4.35 11.72 26.07
C GLU A 60 -5.31 10.77 26.81
N VAL A 61 -6.47 11.25 27.19
CA VAL A 61 -7.53 10.44 27.79
C VAL A 61 -8.65 10.32 26.75
N ALA A 62 -8.58 9.25 25.95
CA ALA A 62 -9.58 8.96 24.96
C ALA A 62 -10.77 8.20 25.57
N LYS A 63 -11.98 8.54 25.09
CA LYS A 63 -13.21 7.78 25.39
C LYS A 63 -13.84 7.34 24.08
N GLU A 64 -14.20 6.07 24.04
CA GLU A 64 -14.97 5.49 22.94
C GLU A 64 -16.18 4.76 23.51
N ASN A 65 -17.37 5.02 22.98
CA ASN A 65 -18.62 4.44 23.48
C ASN A 65 -18.83 4.60 25.00
N GLN A 66 -18.49 5.78 25.56
CA GLN A 66 -18.56 6.13 26.98
C GLN A 66 -17.58 5.35 27.90
N GLN A 67 -16.68 4.55 27.33
CA GLN A 67 -15.64 3.84 28.08
C GLN A 67 -14.28 4.53 27.89
N TYR A 68 -13.45 4.52 28.93
CA TYR A 68 -12.08 4.99 28.82
C TYR A 68 -11.26 4.03 28.00
N ARG A 69 -10.49 4.57 27.07
CA ARG A 69 -9.62 3.80 26.19
C ARG A 69 -8.17 4.21 26.39
N LEU A 70 -7.32 3.23 26.61
CA LEU A 70 -5.87 3.39 26.60
C LEU A 70 -5.33 2.62 25.38
N CYS A 71 -4.67 3.32 24.47
CA CYS A 71 -4.07 2.69 23.30
C CYS A 71 -2.56 2.52 23.53
N LEU A 72 -2.09 1.28 23.41
CA LEU A 72 -0.67 0.95 23.39
C LEU A 72 -0.28 0.64 21.94
N GLN A 73 0.56 1.50 21.37
CA GLN A 73 1.05 1.32 20.00
C GLN A 73 2.52 0.90 20.05
N TYR A 74 2.85 -0.14 19.31
CA TYR A 74 4.23 -0.59 19.13
C TYR A 74 4.43 -1.09 17.69
N GLU A 75 5.66 -1.03 17.22
CA GLU A 75 6.05 -1.52 15.91
C GLU A 75 6.65 -2.91 16.02
N TYR A 76 6.15 -3.84 15.21
CA TYR A 76 6.67 -5.20 15.15
C TYR A 76 7.58 -5.37 13.94
N ILE A 77 8.85 -5.71 14.19
CA ILE A 77 9.82 -5.97 13.13
C ILE A 77 9.82 -7.47 12.83
N GLY A 78 9.21 -7.87 11.71
CA GLY A 78 9.11 -9.26 11.30
C GLY A 78 7.96 -9.52 10.34
N ALA A 79 7.69 -10.80 10.07
CA ALA A 79 6.57 -11.18 9.22
C ALA A 79 5.24 -10.83 9.89
N SER A 80 4.40 -10.04 9.24
CA SER A 80 3.12 -9.54 9.75
C SER A 80 2.20 -10.66 10.30
N GLU A 81 2.18 -11.82 9.65
CA GLU A 81 1.38 -12.96 10.09
C GLU A 81 1.84 -13.52 11.46
N GLN A 82 3.15 -13.52 11.70
CA GLN A 82 3.71 -13.95 12.98
C GLN A 82 3.41 -12.93 14.06
N GLY A 83 3.50 -11.63 13.77
CA GLY A 83 3.13 -10.55 14.66
C GLY A 83 1.67 -10.65 15.12
N HIS A 84 0.74 -10.90 14.19
CA HIS A 84 -0.67 -11.08 14.53
C HIS A 84 -0.93 -12.33 15.39
N LYS A 85 -0.24 -13.45 15.14
CA LYS A 85 -0.35 -14.66 15.97
C LYS A 85 0.17 -14.42 17.38
N LEU A 86 1.29 -13.71 17.50
CA LEU A 86 1.90 -13.36 18.79
C LEU A 86 0.98 -12.41 19.57
N LEU A 87 0.52 -11.33 18.94
CA LEU A 87 -0.42 -10.39 19.54
C LEU A 87 -1.68 -11.07 20.06
N LYS A 88 -2.26 -11.99 19.28
CA LYS A 88 -3.46 -12.72 19.70
C LYS A 88 -3.19 -13.59 20.94
N LYS A 89 -2.05 -14.28 20.98
CA LYS A 89 -1.64 -15.11 22.12
C LYS A 89 -1.41 -14.25 23.37
N ASP A 90 -0.75 -13.11 23.21
CA ASP A 90 -0.45 -12.20 24.31
C ASP A 90 -1.73 -11.55 24.86
N LEU A 91 -2.66 -11.16 23.98
CA LEU A 91 -3.98 -10.64 24.38
C LEU A 91 -4.81 -11.68 25.15
N GLU A 92 -4.79 -12.94 24.74
CA GLU A 92 -5.48 -14.03 25.48
C GLU A 92 -4.88 -14.24 26.87
N GLY A 93 -3.54 -14.12 26.99
CA GLY A 93 -2.84 -14.17 28.27
C GLY A 93 -3.14 -12.96 29.13
N PHE A 94 -3.10 -11.77 28.57
CA PHE A 94 -3.30 -10.52 29.26
C PHE A 94 -4.73 -10.34 29.78
N ASN A 95 -5.73 -10.71 28.98
CA ASN A 95 -7.14 -10.66 29.39
C ASN A 95 -7.46 -11.56 30.61
N LYS A 96 -6.67 -12.61 30.87
CA LYS A 96 -6.81 -13.43 32.08
C LYS A 96 -6.28 -12.78 33.34
N LEU A 97 -5.37 -11.79 33.20
CA LEU A 97 -4.76 -11.05 34.29
C LEU A 97 -5.47 -9.74 34.62
N LEU A 98 -6.34 -9.27 33.71
CA LEU A 98 -7.04 -7.99 33.89
C LEU A 98 -8.13 -8.12 34.97
N PRO A 99 -8.33 -7.09 35.80
CA PRO A 99 -9.44 -7.00 36.74
C PRO A 99 -10.79 -6.99 36.01
N LEU A 100 -11.85 -7.33 36.74
CA LEU A 100 -13.23 -7.24 36.25
C LEU A 100 -13.55 -5.82 35.76
N GLY A 101 -14.09 -5.70 34.55
CA GLY A 101 -14.44 -4.45 33.93
C GLY A 101 -13.39 -3.91 32.94
N TYR A 102 -12.22 -4.50 32.90
CA TYR A 102 -11.18 -4.15 31.91
C TYR A 102 -11.10 -5.23 30.81
N LYS A 103 -10.90 -4.80 29.58
CA LYS A 103 -10.74 -5.70 28.44
C LYS A 103 -9.64 -5.17 27.53
N ALA A 104 -8.73 -6.04 27.13
CA ALA A 104 -7.74 -5.72 26.12
C ALA A 104 -8.19 -6.30 24.78
N GLU A 105 -8.28 -5.44 23.78
CA GLU A 105 -8.62 -5.81 22.41
C GLU A 105 -7.55 -5.28 21.47
N ALA A 106 -7.23 -6.05 20.41
CA ALA A 106 -6.46 -5.46 19.33
C ALA A 106 -7.36 -4.44 18.63
N GLU A 107 -6.85 -3.23 18.42
CA GLU A 107 -7.52 -2.28 17.56
C GLU A 107 -7.62 -2.89 16.18
N SER A 108 -8.82 -3.28 15.80
CA SER A 108 -9.09 -3.59 14.41
C SER A 108 -9.20 -2.25 13.70
N ASP A 109 -8.09 -1.76 13.14
CA ASP A 109 -8.16 -0.74 12.12
C ASP A 109 -9.16 -1.20 11.08
N ASN A 110 -10.40 -0.71 11.18
CA ASN A 110 -11.43 -0.95 10.15
C ASN A 110 -10.99 -0.44 8.78
N TRP A 111 -9.92 0.34 8.75
CA TRP A 111 -9.23 0.82 7.57
C TRP A 111 -7.96 0.02 7.25
N SER A 112 -7.48 -0.86 8.14
CA SER A 112 -6.30 -1.67 7.86
C SER A 112 -6.69 -2.74 6.84
N TRP A 113 -6.15 -2.61 5.66
CA TRP A 113 -6.17 -3.63 4.60
C TRP A 113 -5.60 -4.97 5.11
N GLY A 114 -5.01 -4.99 6.31
CA GLY A 114 -4.36 -6.10 6.98
C GLY A 114 -5.25 -7.01 7.84
N GLY A 115 -6.55 -6.84 7.79
CA GLY A 115 -7.49 -7.73 8.51
C GLY A 115 -7.53 -9.14 7.95
N GLY A 116 -6.53 -9.96 8.29
CA GLY A 116 -6.40 -11.38 7.96
C GLY A 116 -6.04 -11.66 6.50
N ALA A 117 -5.03 -12.49 6.27
CA ALA A 117 -4.59 -12.93 4.93
C ALA A 117 -5.76 -13.38 4.04
N ASN A 118 -6.80 -13.97 4.63
CA ASN A 118 -8.00 -14.42 3.92
C ASN A 118 -8.79 -13.29 3.23
N LYS A 119 -8.80 -12.05 3.77
CA LYS A 119 -9.50 -10.93 3.14
C LYS A 119 -8.79 -10.46 1.88
N GLN A 120 -7.47 -10.42 1.89
CA GLN A 120 -6.66 -9.98 0.74
C GLN A 120 -6.77 -10.96 -0.43
N TYR A 121 -6.69 -12.26 -0.17
CA TYR A 121 -6.89 -13.29 -1.21
C TYR A 121 -8.31 -13.26 -1.79
N ARG A 122 -9.31 -12.99 -0.96
CA ARG A 122 -10.70 -12.85 -1.43
C ARG A 122 -10.88 -11.65 -2.36
N LEU A 123 -10.23 -10.51 -2.05
CA LEU A 123 -10.25 -9.34 -2.94
C LEU A 123 -9.60 -9.65 -4.29
N LEU A 124 -8.44 -10.32 -4.29
CA LEU A 124 -7.77 -10.75 -5.51
C LEU A 124 -8.68 -11.66 -6.37
N LEU A 125 -9.34 -12.62 -5.73
CA LEU A 125 -10.28 -13.52 -6.42
C LEU A 125 -11.47 -12.75 -7.03
N ILE A 126 -12.02 -11.78 -6.31
CA ILE A 126 -13.10 -10.91 -6.80
C ILE A 126 -12.63 -10.13 -8.03
N VAL A 127 -11.43 -9.54 -8.00
CA VAL A 127 -10.86 -8.79 -9.14
C VAL A 127 -10.71 -9.71 -10.35
N ILE A 128 -10.17 -10.93 -10.18
CA ILE A 128 -10.06 -11.91 -11.27
C ILE A 128 -11.43 -12.30 -11.82
N ALA A 129 -12.43 -12.49 -10.96
CA ALA A 129 -13.79 -12.79 -11.39
C ALA A 129 -14.40 -11.63 -12.22
N ILE A 130 -14.25 -10.39 -11.77
CA ILE A 130 -14.70 -9.20 -12.49
C ILE A 130 -14.04 -9.11 -13.86
N ILE A 131 -12.71 -9.31 -13.93
CA ILE A 131 -11.96 -9.33 -15.20
C ILE A 131 -12.50 -10.42 -16.12
N PHE A 132 -12.76 -11.61 -15.59
CA PHE A 132 -13.33 -12.72 -16.37
C PHE A 132 -14.68 -12.34 -16.99
N PHE A 133 -15.59 -11.78 -16.20
CA PHE A 133 -16.92 -11.38 -16.70
C PHE A 133 -16.83 -10.26 -17.74
N ILE A 134 -16.08 -9.21 -17.47
CA ILE A 134 -15.92 -8.07 -18.41
C ILE A 134 -15.32 -8.55 -19.73
N THR A 135 -14.24 -9.33 -19.67
CA THR A 135 -13.57 -9.82 -20.89
C THR A 135 -14.41 -10.86 -21.64
N SER A 136 -15.23 -11.66 -20.94
CA SER A 136 -16.15 -12.60 -21.55
C SER A 136 -17.24 -11.88 -22.37
N ILE A 137 -17.77 -10.79 -21.82
CA ILE A 137 -18.75 -9.94 -22.53
C ILE A 137 -18.08 -9.26 -23.72
N LEU A 138 -16.87 -8.69 -23.52
CA LEU A 138 -16.14 -7.96 -24.56
C LEU A 138 -15.82 -8.84 -25.79
N PHE A 139 -15.39 -10.08 -25.55
CA PHE A 139 -14.97 -10.99 -26.63
C PHE A 139 -16.07 -11.93 -27.09
N ASN A 140 -17.23 -11.91 -26.44
CA ASN A 140 -18.32 -12.88 -26.68
C ASN A 140 -17.80 -14.34 -26.75
N SER A 141 -16.90 -14.67 -25.81
CA SER A 141 -16.18 -15.95 -25.77
C SER A 141 -15.72 -16.24 -24.34
N LEU A 142 -15.81 -17.49 -23.91
CA LEU A 142 -15.28 -17.91 -22.60
C LEU A 142 -13.81 -18.37 -22.67
N LYS A 143 -13.29 -18.63 -23.87
CA LYS A 143 -11.93 -19.16 -24.05
C LYS A 143 -10.87 -18.06 -24.00
N GLN A 144 -11.14 -16.90 -24.58
CA GLN A 144 -10.19 -15.78 -24.60
C GLN A 144 -9.95 -15.17 -23.22
N PRO A 145 -10.97 -14.95 -22.39
CA PRO A 145 -10.78 -14.51 -21.00
C PRO A 145 -9.89 -15.44 -20.17
N LEU A 146 -10.04 -16.74 -20.35
CA LEU A 146 -9.17 -17.71 -19.65
C LEU A 146 -7.69 -17.52 -20.05
N ALA A 147 -7.40 -17.30 -21.34
CA ALA A 147 -6.04 -17.04 -21.78
C ALA A 147 -5.47 -15.75 -21.16
N ILE A 148 -6.29 -14.71 -21.02
CA ILE A 148 -5.90 -13.45 -20.36
C ILE A 148 -5.59 -13.69 -18.88
N ILE A 149 -6.46 -14.40 -18.17
CA ILE A 149 -6.28 -14.69 -16.73
C ILE A 149 -5.01 -15.50 -16.50
N PHE A 150 -4.65 -16.42 -17.39
CA PHE A 150 -3.41 -17.20 -17.27
C PHE A 150 -2.14 -16.34 -17.43
N VAL A 151 -2.21 -15.15 -18.02
CA VAL A 151 -1.06 -14.23 -18.09
C VAL A 151 -0.82 -13.53 -16.76
N ILE A 152 -1.85 -13.37 -15.92
CA ILE A 152 -1.72 -12.69 -14.61
C ILE A 152 -0.70 -13.40 -13.68
N PRO A 153 -0.80 -14.71 -13.41
CA PRO A 153 0.19 -15.41 -12.59
C PRO A 153 1.62 -15.33 -13.13
N ILE A 154 1.77 -15.20 -14.46
CA ILE A 154 3.09 -15.04 -15.08
C ILE A 154 3.70 -13.68 -14.71
N SER A 155 2.90 -12.62 -14.68
CA SER A 155 3.37 -11.31 -14.21
C SER A 155 3.80 -11.32 -12.74
N TYR A 156 3.17 -12.14 -11.89
CA TYR A 156 3.53 -12.28 -10.47
C TYR A 156 4.92 -12.89 -10.27
N ILE A 157 5.41 -13.68 -11.21
CA ILE A 157 6.80 -14.17 -11.16
C ILE A 157 7.77 -12.98 -11.10
N GLY A 158 7.49 -11.91 -11.85
CA GLY A 158 8.29 -10.68 -11.81
C GLY A 158 8.26 -9.99 -10.45
N VAL A 159 7.11 -9.98 -9.77
CA VAL A 159 7.00 -9.43 -8.41
C VAL A 159 7.87 -10.23 -7.45
N PHE A 160 7.74 -11.57 -7.43
CA PHE A 160 8.53 -12.41 -6.53
C PHE A 160 10.04 -12.29 -6.79
N LEU A 161 10.46 -12.22 -8.07
CA LEU A 161 11.87 -11.99 -8.41
C LEU A 161 12.39 -10.65 -7.87
N THR A 162 11.60 -9.60 -7.99
CA THR A 162 11.96 -8.26 -7.50
C THR A 162 12.05 -8.25 -5.98
N PHE A 163 11.08 -8.85 -5.29
CA PHE A 163 11.08 -8.97 -3.83
C PHE A 163 12.28 -9.78 -3.32
N TYR A 164 12.63 -10.86 -4.01
CA TYR A 164 13.81 -11.63 -3.70
C TYR A 164 15.10 -10.83 -3.88
N TRP A 165 15.21 -10.06 -4.96
CA TRP A 165 16.41 -9.28 -5.29
C TRP A 165 16.64 -8.13 -4.32
N PHE A 166 15.57 -7.40 -3.98
CA PHE A 166 15.63 -6.28 -3.02
C PHE A 166 15.50 -6.73 -1.55
N LYS A 167 15.38 -8.04 -1.27
CA LYS A 167 15.19 -8.61 0.06
C LYS A 167 14.00 -7.98 0.82
N LEU A 168 12.90 -7.74 0.10
CA LEU A 168 11.69 -7.14 0.66
C LEU A 168 10.81 -8.22 1.29
N ASN A 169 10.16 -7.86 2.39
CA ASN A 169 9.09 -8.68 2.96
C ASN A 169 7.80 -8.53 2.12
N PHE A 170 7.07 -9.63 1.96
CA PHE A 170 5.81 -9.61 1.26
C PHE A 170 4.70 -9.14 2.21
N ASP A 171 4.45 -7.85 2.19
CA ASP A 171 3.51 -7.12 3.03
C ASP A 171 2.30 -6.58 2.26
N GLN A 172 1.63 -5.58 2.82
CA GLN A 172 0.47 -4.92 2.19
C GLN A 172 0.82 -4.28 0.84
N GLY A 173 2.03 -3.70 0.69
CA GLY A 173 2.50 -3.12 -0.56
C GLY A 173 2.66 -4.18 -1.65
N GLY A 174 3.15 -5.36 -1.28
CA GLY A 174 3.25 -6.52 -2.17
C GLY A 174 1.88 -6.99 -2.67
N PHE A 175 0.89 -7.12 -1.79
CA PHE A 175 -0.48 -7.46 -2.20
C PHE A 175 -1.12 -6.39 -3.07
N ALA A 176 -0.91 -5.11 -2.76
CA ALA A 176 -1.40 -4.01 -3.57
C ALA A 176 -0.81 -4.05 -4.99
N SER A 177 0.48 -4.42 -5.14
CA SER A 177 1.10 -4.61 -6.45
C SER A 177 0.45 -5.72 -7.27
N PHE A 178 0.01 -6.83 -6.65
CA PHE A 178 -0.73 -7.89 -7.31
C PHE A 178 -2.05 -7.40 -7.90
N ILE A 179 -2.84 -6.67 -7.10
CA ILE A 179 -4.14 -6.13 -7.53
C ILE A 179 -3.94 -5.15 -8.69
N LEU A 180 -2.94 -4.27 -8.57
CA LEU A 180 -2.62 -3.29 -9.60
C LEU A 180 -2.18 -3.97 -10.92
N LEU A 181 -1.32 -4.98 -10.82
CA LEU A 181 -0.85 -5.74 -11.98
C LEU A 181 -1.96 -6.49 -12.70
N CYS A 182 -2.97 -7.00 -11.99
CA CYS A 182 -4.15 -7.59 -12.63
C CYS A 182 -4.74 -6.63 -13.67
N GLY A 183 -4.97 -5.37 -13.29
CA GLY A 183 -5.55 -4.38 -14.19
C GLY A 183 -4.66 -4.04 -15.39
N ILE A 184 -3.38 -3.78 -15.13
CA ILE A 184 -2.45 -3.31 -16.18
C ILE A 184 -2.11 -4.44 -17.18
N THR A 185 -1.83 -5.64 -16.67
CA THR A 185 -1.49 -6.81 -17.51
C THR A 185 -2.64 -7.21 -18.42
N VAL A 186 -3.88 -7.13 -17.92
CA VAL A 186 -5.09 -7.44 -18.67
C VAL A 186 -5.30 -6.46 -19.83
N ASN A 187 -5.02 -5.16 -19.64
CA ASN A 187 -5.15 -4.16 -20.70
C ASN A 187 -4.30 -4.50 -21.93
N ALA A 188 -3.02 -4.87 -21.72
CA ALA A 188 -2.13 -5.25 -22.81
C ALA A 188 -2.67 -6.47 -23.58
N SER A 189 -3.16 -7.47 -22.86
CA SER A 189 -3.75 -8.68 -23.45
C SER A 189 -5.03 -8.37 -24.23
N ILE A 190 -5.89 -7.50 -23.71
CA ILE A 190 -7.13 -7.07 -24.38
C ILE A 190 -6.81 -6.35 -25.69
N TYR A 191 -5.83 -5.44 -25.71
CA TYR A 191 -5.47 -4.70 -26.93
C TYR A 191 -5.03 -5.64 -28.05
N ILE A 192 -4.20 -6.65 -27.75
CA ILE A 192 -3.74 -7.60 -28.75
C ILE A 192 -4.88 -8.50 -29.24
N LEU A 193 -5.67 -9.06 -28.32
CA LEU A 193 -6.75 -9.97 -28.69
C LEU A 193 -7.88 -9.27 -29.45
N ASN A 194 -8.19 -8.02 -29.10
CA ASN A 194 -9.18 -7.23 -29.83
C ASN A 194 -8.72 -6.97 -31.26
N GLU A 195 -7.47 -6.57 -31.46
CA GLU A 195 -6.91 -6.38 -32.81
C GLU A 195 -6.82 -7.69 -33.57
N TYR A 196 -6.41 -8.78 -32.91
CA TYR A 196 -6.40 -10.12 -33.51
C TYR A 196 -7.80 -10.51 -34.01
N ASN A 197 -8.82 -10.31 -33.19
CA ASN A 197 -10.20 -10.62 -33.57
C ASN A 197 -10.70 -9.73 -34.72
N ALA A 198 -10.34 -8.44 -34.72
CA ALA A 198 -10.66 -7.53 -35.83
C ALA A 198 -10.00 -7.95 -37.15
N ILE A 199 -8.72 -8.31 -37.10
CA ILE A 199 -8.00 -8.82 -38.28
C ILE A 199 -8.59 -10.13 -38.77
N ARG A 200 -8.96 -11.03 -37.88
CA ARG A 200 -9.60 -12.33 -38.24
C ARG A 200 -10.97 -12.14 -38.89
N LYS A 201 -11.75 -11.18 -38.44
CA LYS A 201 -13.04 -10.82 -39.04
C LYS A 201 -12.85 -10.19 -40.42
N ARG A 202 -11.83 -9.35 -40.60
CA ARG A 202 -11.57 -8.60 -41.83
C ARG A 202 -10.92 -9.48 -42.93
N PHE A 203 -10.02 -10.38 -42.50
CA PHE A 203 -9.21 -11.21 -43.41
C PHE A 203 -9.39 -12.70 -43.08
N THR A 204 -10.49 -13.28 -43.50
CA THR A 204 -10.87 -14.66 -43.19
C THR A 204 -9.91 -15.72 -43.75
N ARG A 205 -9.16 -15.41 -44.83
CA ARG A 205 -8.18 -16.31 -45.45
C ARG A 205 -6.79 -16.30 -44.78
N LEU A 206 -6.52 -15.37 -43.86
CA LEU A 206 -5.23 -15.34 -43.15
C LEU A 206 -5.12 -16.47 -42.11
N SER A 207 -3.96 -17.12 -42.10
CA SER A 207 -3.71 -18.11 -41.04
C SER A 207 -3.75 -17.47 -39.65
N PRO A 208 -4.19 -18.18 -38.59
CA PRO A 208 -4.30 -17.64 -37.25
C PRO A 208 -2.98 -17.01 -36.74
N LEU A 209 -1.84 -17.66 -37.03
CA LEU A 209 -0.51 -17.16 -36.64
C LEU A 209 -0.18 -15.84 -37.34
N ARG A 210 -0.41 -15.71 -38.63
CA ARG A 210 -0.14 -14.47 -39.39
C ARG A 210 -1.06 -13.33 -38.92
N ALA A 211 -2.33 -13.64 -38.61
CA ALA A 211 -3.24 -12.65 -38.03
C ALA A 211 -2.77 -12.14 -36.67
N TYR A 212 -2.24 -13.05 -35.83
CA TYR A 212 -1.71 -12.70 -34.53
C TYR A 212 -0.45 -11.83 -34.63
N VAL A 213 0.52 -12.20 -35.47
CA VAL A 213 1.74 -11.42 -35.73
C VAL A 213 1.39 -10.03 -36.26
N LYS A 214 0.39 -9.92 -37.13
CA LYS A 214 -0.06 -8.62 -37.62
C LYS A 214 -0.68 -7.77 -36.51
N ALA A 215 -1.55 -8.35 -35.70
CA ALA A 215 -2.13 -7.67 -34.53
C ALA A 215 -1.04 -7.19 -33.55
N TRP A 216 -0.06 -8.04 -33.31
CA TRP A 216 1.10 -7.75 -32.50
C TRP A 216 1.87 -6.53 -33.02
N ASN A 217 2.30 -6.53 -34.28
CA ASN A 217 3.06 -5.44 -34.88
C ASN A 217 2.32 -4.11 -34.81
N THR A 218 0.99 -4.13 -34.84
CA THR A 218 0.16 -2.92 -34.73
C THR A 218 0.10 -2.40 -33.28
N LYS A 219 0.12 -3.28 -32.26
CA LYS A 219 -0.14 -2.92 -30.87
C LYS A 219 1.10 -2.91 -29.98
N VAL A 220 2.25 -3.42 -30.45
CA VAL A 220 3.48 -3.49 -29.64
C VAL A 220 3.96 -2.12 -29.17
N ILE A 221 3.95 -1.12 -30.04
CA ILE A 221 4.42 0.24 -29.70
C ILE A 221 3.53 0.88 -28.63
N PRO A 222 2.18 0.95 -28.77
CA PRO A 222 1.31 1.47 -27.73
C PRO A 222 1.46 0.73 -26.38
N ILE A 223 1.57 -0.61 -26.41
CA ILE A 223 1.73 -1.40 -25.18
C ILE A 223 3.06 -1.09 -24.51
N PHE A 224 4.14 -1.06 -25.28
CA PHE A 224 5.45 -0.73 -24.73
C PHE A 224 5.49 0.68 -24.15
N LEU A 225 4.90 1.65 -24.82
CA LEU A 225 4.82 3.03 -24.37
C LEU A 225 4.06 3.15 -23.04
N THR A 226 2.91 2.46 -22.90
CA THR A 226 2.14 2.45 -21.66
C THR A 226 2.91 1.80 -20.51
N VAL A 227 3.60 0.69 -20.77
CA VAL A 227 4.45 0.03 -19.76
C VAL A 227 5.58 0.94 -19.30
N VAL A 228 6.32 1.54 -20.24
CA VAL A 228 7.43 2.46 -19.91
C VAL A 228 6.90 3.68 -19.14
N SER A 229 5.82 4.29 -19.60
CA SER A 229 5.19 5.42 -18.89
C SER A 229 4.78 5.07 -17.47
N THR A 230 4.23 3.88 -17.27
CA THR A 230 3.84 3.42 -15.92
C THR A 230 5.06 3.16 -15.06
N ILE A 231 6.11 2.53 -15.58
CA ILE A 231 7.38 2.32 -14.87
C ILE A 231 7.97 3.66 -14.44
N LEU A 232 8.05 4.64 -15.35
CA LEU A 232 8.55 5.98 -15.05
C LEU A 232 7.72 6.68 -13.96
N GLY A 233 6.40 6.47 -13.97
CA GLY A 233 5.49 6.99 -12.95
C GLY A 233 5.72 6.39 -11.55
N PHE A 234 6.28 5.18 -11.47
CA PHE A 234 6.60 4.53 -10.19
C PHE A 234 8.01 4.85 -9.65
N ILE A 235 8.92 5.39 -10.48
CA ILE A 235 10.28 5.75 -10.04
C ILE A 235 10.29 6.71 -8.84
N PRO A 236 9.47 7.77 -8.77
CA PRO A 236 9.47 8.66 -7.62
C PRO A 236 9.19 7.96 -6.29
N PHE A 237 8.34 6.92 -6.30
CA PHE A 237 8.03 6.13 -5.10
C PHE A 237 9.20 5.24 -4.64
N MET A 238 10.17 4.98 -5.52
CA MET A 238 11.39 4.24 -5.15
C MET A 238 12.49 5.15 -4.61
N VAL A 239 12.58 6.40 -5.08
CA VAL A 239 13.70 7.30 -4.75
C VAL A 239 13.52 7.99 -3.40
N GLY A 240 12.30 8.19 -2.91
CA GLY A 240 12.03 8.86 -1.63
C GLY A 240 11.53 7.96 -0.51
N ALA A 241 11.17 6.74 -0.82
CA ALA A 241 10.33 5.88 0.02
C ALA A 241 11.08 4.77 0.75
N GLU A 242 12.42 4.82 0.85
CA GLU A 242 13.19 3.78 1.58
C GLU A 242 12.74 3.63 3.05
N LYS A 243 12.09 4.66 3.59
CA LYS A 243 11.57 4.67 4.97
C LYS A 243 10.08 4.33 5.08
N GLU A 244 9.37 4.26 3.95
CA GLU A 244 7.93 3.97 3.95
C GLU A 244 7.68 2.53 3.50
N GLY A 245 7.35 1.66 4.46
CA GLY A 245 7.17 0.23 4.25
C GLY A 245 6.09 -0.17 3.23
N PHE A 246 5.24 0.75 2.76
CA PHE A 246 4.17 0.48 1.80
C PHE A 246 4.52 0.85 0.34
N TRP A 247 5.03 2.09 0.12
CA TRP A 247 5.19 2.63 -1.23
C TRP A 247 6.33 1.99 -2.01
N PHE A 248 7.44 1.72 -1.34
CA PHE A 248 8.60 1.09 -1.98
C PHE A 248 8.29 -0.34 -2.45
N PRO A 249 7.74 -1.27 -1.62
CA PRO A 249 7.34 -2.60 -2.07
C PRO A 249 6.28 -2.58 -3.18
N LEU A 250 5.32 -1.65 -3.10
CA LEU A 250 4.31 -1.46 -4.15
C LEU A 250 4.95 -1.11 -5.50
N ALA A 251 5.84 -0.11 -5.51
CA ALA A 251 6.50 0.35 -6.73
C ALA A 251 7.44 -0.72 -7.30
N ALA A 252 8.31 -1.30 -6.47
CA ALA A 252 9.26 -2.33 -6.87
C ALA A 252 8.54 -3.57 -7.42
N GLY A 253 7.51 -4.05 -6.72
CA GLY A 253 6.70 -5.18 -7.16
C GLY A 253 5.98 -4.90 -8.47
N THR A 254 5.37 -3.71 -8.61
CA THR A 254 4.67 -3.33 -9.84
C THR A 254 5.62 -3.23 -11.03
N ILE A 255 6.78 -2.62 -10.89
CA ILE A 255 7.79 -2.52 -11.94
C ILE A 255 8.26 -3.90 -12.39
N GLY A 256 8.64 -4.76 -11.44
CA GLY A 256 9.07 -6.13 -11.75
C GLY A 256 7.98 -6.95 -12.43
N GLY A 257 6.76 -6.86 -11.93
CA GLY A 257 5.60 -7.51 -12.53
C GLY A 257 5.26 -6.99 -13.93
N LEU A 258 5.39 -5.69 -14.19
CA LEU A 258 5.20 -5.10 -15.52
C LEU A 258 6.22 -5.61 -16.54
N VAL A 259 7.49 -5.66 -16.18
CA VAL A 259 8.53 -6.21 -17.07
C VAL A 259 8.20 -7.66 -17.42
N MET A 260 7.82 -8.46 -16.43
CA MET A 260 7.47 -9.86 -16.65
C MET A 260 6.13 -10.02 -17.40
N SER A 261 5.17 -9.10 -17.23
CA SER A 261 3.92 -9.10 -17.96
C SER A 261 4.12 -8.93 -19.47
N VAL A 262 5.08 -8.11 -19.88
CA VAL A 262 5.44 -7.97 -21.31
C VAL A 262 5.89 -9.32 -21.86
N ILE A 263 6.76 -10.03 -21.18
CA ILE A 263 7.19 -11.39 -21.56
C ILE A 263 5.99 -12.35 -21.61
N GLY A 264 5.11 -12.27 -20.60
CA GLY A 264 3.87 -13.05 -20.51
C GLY A 264 2.96 -12.87 -21.72
N VAL A 265 2.73 -11.63 -22.10
CA VAL A 265 1.90 -11.28 -23.25
C VAL A 265 2.58 -11.65 -24.57
N PHE A 266 3.92 -11.54 -24.66
CA PHE A 266 4.66 -11.90 -25.86
C PHE A 266 4.68 -13.40 -26.14
N VAL A 267 4.96 -14.21 -25.11
CA VAL A 267 5.25 -15.63 -25.27
C VAL A 267 4.03 -16.49 -24.95
N PHE A 268 3.36 -16.21 -23.84
CA PHE A 268 2.32 -17.11 -23.35
C PHE A 268 0.93 -16.84 -23.97
N LEU A 269 0.59 -15.58 -24.21
CA LEU A 269 -0.70 -15.26 -24.79
C LEU A 269 -0.91 -15.91 -26.18
N PRO A 270 0.05 -15.86 -27.15
CA PRO A 270 -0.11 -16.56 -28.43
C PRO A 270 -0.17 -18.08 -28.26
N VAL A 271 0.63 -18.66 -27.37
CA VAL A 271 0.60 -20.11 -27.12
C VAL A 271 -0.77 -20.56 -26.63
N LEU A 272 -1.35 -19.82 -25.67
CA LEU A 272 -2.67 -20.14 -25.12
C LEU A 272 -3.81 -19.92 -26.13
N THR A 273 -3.70 -18.89 -26.97
CA THR A 273 -4.74 -18.55 -27.97
C THR A 273 -4.67 -19.41 -29.22
N LEU A 274 -3.46 -19.71 -29.72
CA LEU A 274 -3.27 -20.40 -31.00
C LEU A 274 -3.29 -21.93 -30.89
N LYS A 275 -2.83 -22.49 -29.75
CA LYS A 275 -2.74 -23.96 -29.57
C LYS A 275 -4.10 -24.67 -29.62
N LYS A 276 -5.20 -23.94 -29.42
CA LYS A 276 -6.58 -24.49 -29.50
C LYS A 276 -7.22 -24.36 -30.86
N LEU A 277 -6.62 -23.59 -31.80
CA LEU A 277 -7.13 -23.37 -33.14
C LEU A 277 -6.52 -24.33 -34.19
N THR A 278 -5.49 -25.09 -33.80
CA THR A 278 -4.86 -26.09 -34.67
C THR A 278 -5.56 -27.46 -34.63
N LYS A 279 -6.62 -27.60 -33.81
CA LYS A 279 -7.45 -28.82 -33.70
C LYS A 279 -8.89 -28.66 -34.24
N LEU A 280 -9.13 -27.59 -34.99
CA LEU A 280 -10.32 -27.41 -35.81
C LEU A 280 -9.89 -27.21 -37.27
#